data_505c6c1a280f6747c361d437b3318356
#
_entry.id   505c6c1a280f6747c361d437b3318356
#
_cell.length_a   1.000
_cell.length_b   1.000
_cell.length_c   1.000
_cell.angle_alpha   90.00
_cell.angle_beta   90.00
_cell.angle_gamma   90.00
#
_symmetry.space_group_name_H-M   'P 1'
#
loop_
_entity.id
_entity.type
_entity.pdbx_description
1 polymer ?
#
loop_
_entity_poly.entity_id
_entity_poly.type
_entity_poly.pdbx_seq_one_letter_code
_entity_poly.pdbx_strand_id
1 'polypeptide(L)'
;IVPHFSKKARGDKFPVPGRRFCGIMGSATKERTRFVRREARKGNSMNEKEVAELRRRFRQDRSGISHVRGCYVNQNGEIISQFDQSLGVMTQEENDKILGLLKKTLSGTLGKNLLDITFETQQVVSGAEHKLLMTLRNSQLQDEEAVQEFFQKVIGAVQMETNYLVLLVHDAYDVPYKAKDGEDLEDSSSEVYSYILCSICPIKETKPALSYSVQENQFHNLSPDWVVAQPEMGFLFPAFDDRSTNLYNALYYSKDVQDVHEALIDALFHTPAPMPAETQKATFASVLSDTLGEECSYEVVQAVHDQLCGLMEDHKESHEPEPLVVGKREVRQALSANGVSQEHMDAFEGKYDEAFGADAQLSPRNLVDPKRVELKTADVTIKVNPDRSDLVQTRVLNGVKYI
;
A
#
# COMPACT_ATOMS: atom_id res chain seq x y z
N ILE A 1 -5.10 -24.87 -69.86
CA ILE A 1 -6.28 -25.09 -70.72
C ILE A 1 -7.41 -24.34 -70.06
N VAL A 2 -7.71 -23.12 -70.54
CA VAL A 2 -8.94 -22.37 -70.35
C VAL A 2 -9.97 -22.90 -71.34
N PRO A 3 -11.29 -22.89 -71.09
CA PRO A 3 -12.02 -21.77 -71.66
C PRO A 3 -13.11 -21.15 -70.76
N HIS A 4 -13.19 -19.83 -70.93
CA HIS A 4 -14.39 -18.96 -70.94
C HIS A 4 -15.70 -19.63 -71.32
N PHE A 5 -16.81 -19.24 -70.68
CA PHE A 5 -18.00 -18.73 -71.40
C PHE A 5 -18.85 -17.82 -70.49
N SER A 6 -19.29 -16.76 -71.13
CA SER A 6 -20.06 -15.57 -70.67
C SER A 6 -21.55 -15.80 -70.91
N LYS A 7 -22.39 -15.13 -70.15
CA LYS A 7 -23.57 -14.30 -70.51
C LYS A 7 -24.84 -14.51 -69.65
N LYS A 8 -25.22 -13.41 -69.08
CA LYS A 8 -26.53 -12.64 -69.15
C LYS A 8 -27.76 -13.23 -68.43
N ALA A 9 -28.14 -12.54 -67.35
CA ALA A 9 -29.17 -11.49 -67.21
C ALA A 9 -30.63 -11.93 -67.07
N ARG A 10 -31.25 -11.30 -66.08
CA ARG A 10 -32.66 -10.99 -65.68
C ARG A 10 -33.02 -11.72 -64.38
N GLY A 11 -33.25 -11.09 -63.25
CA GLY A 11 -34.25 -10.05 -62.95
C GLY A 11 -35.54 -10.70 -62.50
N ASP A 12 -35.69 -10.83 -61.17
CA ASP A 12 -37.02 -10.77 -60.57
C ASP A 12 -36.92 -10.53 -59.06
N LYS A 13 -37.72 -9.56 -58.60
CA LYS A 13 -37.95 -9.15 -57.22
C LYS A 13 -38.86 -10.17 -56.54
N PHE A 14 -38.53 -10.59 -55.27
CA PHE A 14 -39.54 -10.84 -54.25
C PHE A 14 -38.88 -10.90 -52.83
N PRO A 15 -39.62 -10.79 -51.70
CA PRO A 15 -39.34 -9.87 -50.64
C PRO A 15 -38.62 -10.51 -49.45
N VAL A 16 -37.93 -9.68 -48.68
CA VAL A 16 -37.21 -10.00 -47.44
C VAL A 16 -38.17 -10.22 -46.28
N PRO A 17 -38.06 -11.30 -45.50
CA PRO A 17 -38.56 -11.30 -44.13
C PRO A 17 -37.44 -10.89 -43.18
N GLY A 18 -37.70 -9.88 -42.38
CA GLY A 18 -36.82 -9.35 -41.37
C GLY A 18 -36.39 -10.40 -40.35
N ARG A 19 -35.10 -10.57 -40.21
CA ARG A 19 -34.49 -11.15 -39.02
C ARG A 19 -33.92 -10.02 -38.16
N ARG A 20 -34.51 -9.89 -36.98
CA ARG A 20 -33.99 -9.08 -35.90
C ARG A 20 -32.60 -9.58 -35.52
N PHE A 21 -31.59 -8.81 -35.83
CA PHE A 21 -30.31 -8.88 -35.15
C PHE A 21 -30.44 -8.09 -33.84
N CYS A 22 -30.73 -8.80 -32.74
CA CYS A 22 -30.66 -8.28 -31.41
C CYS A 22 -29.62 -9.12 -30.66
N GLY A 23 -28.56 -8.47 -30.19
CA GLY A 23 -27.76 -9.02 -29.10
C GLY A 23 -26.34 -9.45 -29.37
N ILE A 24 -25.43 -8.56 -29.79
CA ILE A 24 -23.98 -8.70 -29.52
C ILE A 24 -23.30 -7.30 -29.40
N MET A 25 -24.01 -6.23 -29.16
CA MET A 25 -23.39 -4.91 -28.91
C MET A 25 -23.42 -4.47 -27.43
N GLY A 26 -23.82 -5.35 -26.51
CA GLY A 26 -23.98 -5.00 -25.10
C GLY A 26 -22.76 -5.21 -24.22
N SER A 27 -21.81 -6.09 -24.59
CA SER A 27 -20.69 -6.42 -23.73
C SER A 27 -19.50 -5.49 -23.94
N ALA A 28 -19.12 -5.19 -25.16
CA ALA A 28 -17.98 -4.32 -25.47
C ALA A 28 -18.18 -2.85 -25.02
N THR A 29 -19.43 -2.38 -25.00
CA THR A 29 -19.74 -1.02 -24.54
C THR A 29 -19.73 -0.92 -23.01
N LYS A 30 -20.12 -1.97 -22.30
CA LYS A 30 -20.05 -2.03 -20.83
C LYS A 30 -18.61 -2.16 -20.33
N GLU A 31 -17.77 -2.92 -21.02
CA GLU A 31 -16.34 -3.00 -20.70
C GLU A 31 -15.61 -1.70 -21.00
N ARG A 32 -15.86 -1.05 -22.13
CA ARG A 32 -15.32 0.29 -22.42
C ARG A 32 -15.79 1.35 -21.42
N THR A 33 -17.03 1.31 -20.99
CA THR A 33 -17.56 2.26 -19.98
C THR A 33 -16.98 1.97 -18.58
N ARG A 34 -16.71 0.70 -18.26
CA ARG A 34 -15.97 0.32 -17.04
C ARG A 34 -14.51 0.75 -17.10
N PHE A 35 -13.85 0.58 -18.26
CA PHE A 35 -12.47 1.01 -18.48
C PHE A 35 -12.33 2.54 -18.40
N VAL A 36 -13.22 3.29 -19.05
CA VAL A 36 -13.22 4.76 -19.00
C VAL A 36 -13.62 5.30 -17.61
N ARG A 37 -14.47 4.59 -16.84
CA ARG A 37 -14.72 4.94 -15.44
C ARG A 37 -13.51 4.63 -14.53
N ARG A 38 -12.69 3.62 -14.87
CA ARG A 38 -11.43 3.35 -14.16
C ARG A 38 -10.35 4.39 -14.43
N GLU A 39 -10.23 4.91 -15.66
CA GLU A 39 -9.29 6.00 -15.96
C GLU A 39 -9.61 7.31 -15.21
N ALA A 40 -10.87 7.55 -14.87
CA ALA A 40 -11.27 8.71 -14.06
C ALA A 40 -11.06 8.51 -12.54
N ARG A 41 -10.70 7.28 -12.09
CA ARG A 41 -10.37 6.94 -10.70
C ARG A 41 -8.86 6.78 -10.48
N LYS A 42 -8.03 7.66 -11.03
CA LYS A 42 -6.62 7.80 -10.63
C LYS A 42 -6.59 8.26 -9.17
N GLY A 43 -6.41 7.33 -8.23
CA GLY A 43 -6.24 7.65 -6.83
C GLY A 43 -6.89 6.71 -5.81
N ASN A 44 -7.58 5.65 -6.23
CA ASN A 44 -8.07 4.68 -5.25
C ASN A 44 -6.92 3.76 -4.82
N SER A 45 -6.55 3.88 -3.57
CA SER A 45 -5.66 2.97 -2.88
C SER A 45 -6.47 1.84 -2.22
N MET A 46 -5.81 0.72 -1.90
CA MET A 46 -6.43 -0.34 -1.12
C MET A 46 -6.97 0.19 0.21
N ASN A 47 -8.16 -0.26 0.59
CA ASN A 47 -8.75 0.09 1.88
C ASN A 47 -8.47 -0.99 2.96
N GLU A 48 -8.75 -0.66 4.23
CA GLU A 48 -8.49 -1.57 5.37
C GLU A 48 -9.25 -2.90 5.26
N LYS A 49 -10.46 -2.90 4.65
CA LYS A 49 -11.27 -4.13 4.48
C LYS A 49 -10.65 -5.08 3.46
N GLU A 50 -10.12 -4.53 2.38
CA GLU A 50 -9.43 -5.28 1.33
C GLU A 50 -8.11 -5.88 1.83
N VAL A 51 -7.30 -5.08 2.53
CA VAL A 51 -6.09 -5.59 3.20
C VAL A 51 -6.45 -6.69 4.20
N ALA A 52 -7.51 -6.51 5.00
CA ALA A 52 -7.96 -7.52 5.95
C ALA A 52 -8.49 -8.78 5.25
N GLU A 53 -9.15 -8.65 4.10
CA GLU A 53 -9.61 -9.77 3.27
C GLU A 53 -8.43 -10.60 2.79
N LEU A 54 -7.41 -9.98 2.19
CA LEU A 54 -6.19 -10.68 1.77
C LEU A 54 -5.45 -11.32 2.95
N ARG A 55 -5.32 -10.62 4.08
CA ARG A 55 -4.66 -11.17 5.29
C ARG A 55 -5.31 -12.44 5.81
N ARG A 56 -6.62 -12.63 5.62
CA ARG A 56 -7.33 -13.85 6.03
C ARG A 56 -6.99 -15.05 5.16
N ARG A 57 -6.41 -14.82 3.98
CA ARG A 57 -5.99 -15.88 3.08
C ARG A 57 -4.72 -16.59 3.52
N PHE A 58 -3.87 -15.94 4.31
CA PHE A 58 -2.62 -16.52 4.82
C PHE A 58 -2.88 -17.50 5.96
N ARG A 59 -3.63 -18.55 5.64
CA ARG A 59 -3.94 -19.73 6.47
C ARG A 59 -3.97 -20.94 5.56
N GLN A 60 -3.59 -22.11 6.06
CA GLN A 60 -3.52 -23.33 5.28
C GLN A 60 -4.83 -23.70 4.58
N ASP A 61 -5.97 -23.50 5.26
CA ASP A 61 -7.30 -23.80 4.76
C ASP A 61 -7.79 -22.84 3.66
N ARG A 62 -7.05 -21.77 3.37
CA ARG A 62 -7.48 -20.71 2.44
C ARG A 62 -6.42 -20.27 1.44
N SER A 63 -5.16 -20.54 1.71
CA SER A 63 -4.06 -20.12 0.86
C SER A 63 -3.93 -21.02 -0.37
N GLY A 64 -3.78 -20.41 -1.54
CA GLY A 64 -3.42 -21.11 -2.77
C GLY A 64 -1.90 -21.13 -3.04
N ILE A 65 -1.10 -20.63 -2.10
CA ILE A 65 0.36 -20.62 -2.22
C ILE A 65 0.87 -22.05 -2.18
N SER A 66 1.43 -22.51 -3.29
CA SER A 66 1.99 -23.86 -3.42
C SER A 66 3.49 -23.93 -3.14
N HIS A 67 4.23 -22.87 -3.48
CA HIS A 67 5.69 -22.80 -3.40
C HIS A 67 6.15 -21.45 -2.83
N VAL A 68 7.29 -21.48 -2.16
CA VAL A 68 8.05 -20.29 -1.74
C VAL A 68 9.39 -20.31 -2.44
N ARG A 69 9.62 -19.34 -3.31
CA ARG A 69 10.95 -19.07 -3.88
C ARG A 69 11.72 -18.19 -2.89
N GLY A 70 12.95 -18.55 -2.60
CA GLY A 70 13.73 -17.79 -1.63
C GLY A 70 15.18 -17.64 -2.02
N CYS A 71 15.76 -16.54 -1.53
CA CYS A 71 17.17 -16.22 -1.68
C CYS A 71 17.73 -15.83 -0.30
N TYR A 72 18.73 -16.57 0.17
CA TYR A 72 19.47 -16.26 1.41
C TYR A 72 20.71 -15.46 1.05
N VAL A 73 20.80 -14.28 1.61
CA VAL A 73 21.81 -13.27 1.28
C VAL A 73 22.55 -12.89 2.55
N ASN A 74 23.88 -12.75 2.45
CA ASN A 74 24.68 -12.24 3.57
C ASN A 74 24.65 -10.71 3.64
N GLN A 75 25.17 -10.15 4.74
CA GLN A 75 25.25 -8.70 4.97
C GLN A 75 26.05 -7.92 3.89
N ASN A 76 26.87 -8.61 3.09
CA ASN A 76 27.65 -8.01 2.02
C ASN A 76 26.91 -8.03 0.66
N GLY A 77 25.67 -8.53 0.62
CA GLY A 77 24.91 -8.65 -0.63
C GLY A 77 25.30 -9.87 -1.48
N GLU A 78 25.97 -10.88 -0.91
CA GLU A 78 26.31 -12.11 -1.63
C GLU A 78 25.25 -13.19 -1.38
N ILE A 79 24.83 -13.86 -2.45
CA ILE A 79 23.88 -14.97 -2.37
C ILE A 79 24.59 -16.19 -1.76
N ILE A 80 24.11 -16.63 -0.61
CA ILE A 80 24.59 -17.85 0.04
C ILE A 80 23.88 -19.07 -0.56
N SER A 81 22.55 -19.00 -0.71
CA SER A 81 21.75 -20.07 -1.30
C SER A 81 20.43 -19.52 -1.87
N GLN A 82 19.91 -20.27 -2.82
CA GLN A 82 18.55 -20.07 -3.36
C GLN A 82 17.77 -21.37 -3.20
N PHE A 83 16.46 -21.27 -3.07
CA PHE A 83 15.60 -22.43 -2.94
C PHE A 83 14.22 -22.16 -3.59
N ASP A 84 13.61 -23.26 -4.00
CA ASP A 84 12.20 -23.34 -4.39
C ASP A 84 11.58 -24.47 -3.56
N GLN A 85 10.79 -24.11 -2.56
CA GLN A 85 10.28 -25.06 -1.59
C GLN A 85 8.76 -25.15 -1.67
N SER A 86 8.26 -26.38 -1.91
CA SER A 86 6.83 -26.64 -1.88
C SER A 86 6.29 -26.65 -0.47
N LEU A 87 5.23 -25.89 -0.22
CA LEU A 87 4.52 -25.92 1.06
C LEU A 87 3.82 -27.26 1.32
N GLY A 88 3.49 -28.00 0.27
CA GLY A 88 2.83 -29.31 0.38
C GLY A 88 3.67 -30.42 1.03
N VAL A 89 5.00 -30.26 1.10
CA VAL A 89 5.91 -31.23 1.71
C VAL A 89 6.36 -30.82 3.13
N MET A 90 5.97 -29.64 3.57
CA MET A 90 6.28 -29.13 4.90
C MET A 90 5.28 -29.62 5.95
N THR A 91 5.71 -29.62 7.19
CA THR A 91 4.79 -29.85 8.33
C THR A 91 3.80 -28.69 8.46
N GLN A 92 2.66 -28.96 9.10
CA GLN A 92 1.65 -27.94 9.36
C GLN A 92 2.21 -26.75 10.14
N GLU A 93 3.06 -27.00 11.13
CA GLU A 93 3.67 -25.95 11.94
C GLU A 93 4.63 -25.05 11.15
N GLU A 94 5.40 -25.64 10.23
CA GLU A 94 6.32 -24.90 9.35
C GLU A 94 5.51 -24.03 8.38
N ASN A 95 4.46 -24.57 7.77
CA ASN A 95 3.55 -23.85 6.90
C ASN A 95 2.91 -22.65 7.61
N ASP A 96 2.38 -22.86 8.81
CA ASP A 96 1.75 -21.79 9.59
C ASP A 96 2.75 -20.67 9.92
N LYS A 97 4.01 -21.01 10.21
CA LYS A 97 5.08 -20.02 10.46
C LYS A 97 5.42 -19.24 9.21
N ILE A 98 5.56 -19.89 8.04
CA ILE A 98 5.85 -19.22 6.77
C ILE A 98 4.68 -18.30 6.37
N LEU A 99 3.44 -18.82 6.38
CA LEU A 99 2.26 -18.01 6.10
C LEU A 99 2.11 -16.85 7.10
N GLY A 100 2.50 -17.08 8.35
CA GLY A 100 2.55 -16.04 9.39
C GLY A 100 3.56 -14.93 9.08
N LEU A 101 4.75 -15.28 8.58
CA LEU A 101 5.75 -14.29 8.12
C LEU A 101 5.22 -13.49 6.93
N LEU A 102 4.74 -14.17 5.89
CA LEU A 102 4.20 -13.52 4.70
C LEU A 102 3.03 -12.59 5.04
N LYS A 103 2.12 -13.01 5.92
CA LYS A 103 1.02 -12.19 6.43
C LYS A 103 1.47 -10.89 7.08
N LYS A 104 2.66 -10.86 7.69
CA LYS A 104 3.22 -9.67 8.33
C LYS A 104 3.53 -8.56 7.34
N THR A 105 3.88 -8.88 6.11
CA THR A 105 4.07 -7.90 5.03
C THR A 105 2.79 -7.11 4.68
N LEU A 106 1.63 -7.63 5.04
CA LEU A 106 0.35 -6.92 4.92
C LEU A 106 -0.12 -6.34 6.26
N SER A 107 0.76 -6.21 7.27
CA SER A 107 0.42 -5.72 8.61
C SER A 107 0.84 -4.27 8.78
N GLY A 108 0.05 -3.52 9.52
CA GLY A 108 0.33 -2.12 9.79
C GLY A 108 -0.86 -1.24 9.42
N THR A 109 -0.62 0.05 9.37
CA THR A 109 -1.62 1.07 9.03
C THR A 109 -1.39 1.57 7.61
N LEU A 110 -2.45 1.65 6.81
CA LEU A 110 -2.42 2.25 5.49
C LEU A 110 -1.95 3.72 5.58
N GLY A 111 -1.11 4.11 4.61
CA GLY A 111 -0.48 5.43 4.59
C GLY A 111 0.65 5.60 5.63
N LYS A 112 0.97 4.57 6.43
CA LYS A 112 2.04 4.61 7.44
C LYS A 112 3.08 3.50 7.23
N ASN A 113 2.70 2.25 7.45
CA ASN A 113 3.53 1.06 7.19
C ASN A 113 3.22 0.45 5.83
N LEU A 114 1.96 0.57 5.40
CA LEU A 114 1.46 0.10 4.11
C LEU A 114 1.27 1.31 3.21
N LEU A 115 2.11 1.43 2.22
CA LEU A 115 2.21 2.58 1.34
C LEU A 115 1.78 2.18 -0.07
N ASP A 116 0.97 3.02 -0.72
CA ASP A 116 0.62 2.83 -2.11
C ASP A 116 1.76 3.29 -3.01
N ILE A 117 2.17 2.41 -3.90
CA ILE A 117 3.07 2.74 -5.02
C ILE A 117 2.23 2.80 -6.27
N THR A 118 2.23 3.94 -6.94
CA THR A 118 1.45 4.17 -8.15
C THR A 118 2.37 4.25 -9.35
N PHE A 119 2.10 3.42 -10.35
CA PHE A 119 2.78 3.45 -11.64
C PHE A 119 2.13 4.46 -12.58
N GLU A 120 2.93 5.22 -13.28
CA GLU A 120 2.45 6.03 -14.39
C GLU A 120 1.96 5.16 -15.54
N THR A 121 1.02 5.68 -16.33
CA THR A 121 0.46 4.95 -17.48
C THR A 121 1.55 4.47 -18.45
N GLN A 122 2.60 5.26 -18.65
CA GLN A 122 3.72 4.89 -19.50
C GLN A 122 4.51 3.71 -18.93
N GLN A 123 4.71 3.66 -17.62
CA GLN A 123 5.39 2.55 -16.93
C GLN A 123 4.60 1.24 -17.06
N VAL A 124 3.27 1.30 -16.93
CA VAL A 124 2.40 0.11 -17.11
C VAL A 124 2.46 -0.42 -18.55
N VAL A 125 2.60 0.47 -19.53
CA VAL A 125 2.62 0.07 -20.96
C VAL A 125 4.00 -0.43 -21.40
N SER A 126 5.10 0.21 -20.94
CA SER A 126 6.44 -0.02 -21.49
C SER A 126 7.57 -0.05 -20.44
N GLY A 127 7.28 0.12 -19.15
CA GLY A 127 8.29 0.10 -18.08
C GLY A 127 8.90 -1.28 -17.88
N ALA A 128 10.22 -1.34 -17.72
CA ALA A 128 10.96 -2.58 -17.55
C ALA A 128 10.60 -3.25 -16.21
N GLU A 129 10.54 -2.47 -15.13
CA GLU A 129 10.23 -2.92 -13.78
C GLU A 129 8.80 -3.47 -13.70
N HIS A 130 7.82 -2.74 -14.24
CA HIS A 130 6.44 -3.21 -14.30
C HIS A 130 6.32 -4.49 -15.12
N LYS A 131 7.02 -4.59 -16.25
CA LYS A 131 7.07 -5.80 -17.08
C LYS A 131 7.67 -6.97 -16.33
N LEU A 132 8.75 -6.77 -15.57
CA LEU A 132 9.36 -7.81 -14.74
C LEU A 132 8.35 -8.33 -13.69
N LEU A 133 7.68 -7.46 -12.95
CA LEU A 133 6.67 -7.84 -11.97
C LEU A 133 5.49 -8.60 -12.62
N MET A 134 5.05 -8.16 -13.81
CA MET A 134 4.02 -8.86 -14.58
C MET A 134 4.48 -10.24 -15.07
N THR A 135 5.74 -10.38 -15.48
CA THR A 135 6.32 -11.67 -15.89
C THR A 135 6.35 -12.64 -14.71
N LEU A 136 6.84 -12.20 -13.54
CA LEU A 136 6.84 -13.01 -12.30
C LEU A 136 5.43 -13.47 -11.92
N ARG A 137 4.45 -12.57 -11.96
CA ARG A 137 3.05 -12.88 -11.67
C ARG A 137 2.46 -13.87 -12.68
N ASN A 138 2.60 -13.59 -13.97
CA ASN A 138 1.94 -14.34 -15.03
C ASN A 138 2.57 -15.73 -15.23
N SER A 139 3.87 -15.86 -15.01
CA SER A 139 4.57 -17.15 -15.00
C SER A 139 4.35 -17.95 -13.72
N GLN A 140 3.65 -17.37 -12.72
CA GLN A 140 3.52 -17.97 -11.38
C GLN A 140 4.89 -18.32 -10.78
N LEU A 141 5.88 -17.45 -10.98
CA LEU A 141 7.29 -17.61 -10.58
C LEU A 141 8.03 -18.77 -11.25
N GLN A 142 7.54 -19.26 -12.39
CA GLN A 142 8.20 -20.36 -13.14
C GLN A 142 9.24 -19.84 -14.14
N ASP A 143 9.25 -18.55 -14.45
CA ASP A 143 10.27 -17.92 -15.29
C ASP A 143 11.53 -17.68 -14.48
N GLU A 144 12.52 -18.55 -14.66
CA GLU A 144 13.76 -18.54 -13.88
C GLU A 144 14.59 -17.28 -14.14
N GLU A 145 14.61 -16.78 -15.38
CA GLU A 145 15.36 -15.58 -15.75
C GLU A 145 14.76 -14.36 -15.03
N ALA A 146 13.44 -14.23 -15.02
CA ALA A 146 12.74 -13.15 -14.32
C ALA A 146 12.94 -13.24 -12.79
N VAL A 147 12.93 -14.44 -12.21
CA VAL A 147 13.19 -14.64 -10.78
C VAL A 147 14.62 -14.23 -10.42
N GLN A 148 15.60 -14.59 -11.22
CA GLN A 148 17.00 -14.22 -11.00
C GLN A 148 17.20 -12.69 -11.15
N GLU A 149 16.63 -12.08 -12.19
CA GLU A 149 16.67 -10.64 -12.37
C GLU A 149 16.07 -9.92 -11.15
N PHE A 150 14.93 -10.39 -10.67
CA PHE A 150 14.28 -9.85 -9.49
C PHE A 150 15.17 -9.92 -8.24
N PHE A 151 15.75 -11.09 -7.94
CA PHE A 151 16.64 -11.24 -6.81
C PHE A 151 17.85 -10.31 -6.91
N GLN A 152 18.46 -10.17 -8.08
CA GLN A 152 19.59 -9.26 -8.29
C GLN A 152 19.21 -7.79 -8.04
N LYS A 153 18.03 -7.35 -8.50
CA LYS A 153 17.52 -5.99 -8.24
C LYS A 153 17.30 -5.77 -6.75
N VAL A 154 16.69 -6.73 -6.05
CA VAL A 154 16.47 -6.64 -4.59
C VAL A 154 17.80 -6.56 -3.84
N ILE A 155 18.74 -7.45 -4.15
CA ILE A 155 20.05 -7.52 -3.47
C ILE A 155 20.85 -6.25 -3.71
N GLY A 156 20.81 -5.70 -4.93
CA GLY A 156 21.51 -4.46 -5.26
C GLY A 156 20.98 -3.22 -4.55
N ALA A 157 19.73 -3.27 -4.09
CA ALA A 157 19.07 -2.13 -3.45
C ALA A 157 18.94 -2.27 -1.92
N VAL A 158 18.93 -3.49 -1.40
CA VAL A 158 18.76 -3.74 0.05
C VAL A 158 20.09 -3.69 0.76
N GLN A 159 20.18 -2.85 1.77
CA GLN A 159 21.32 -2.81 2.70
C GLN A 159 20.82 -3.16 4.09
N MET A 160 21.32 -4.27 4.63
CA MET A 160 20.99 -4.76 5.98
C MET A 160 22.25 -5.05 6.78
N GLU A 161 22.22 -4.75 8.07
CA GLU A 161 23.34 -5.04 8.99
C GLU A 161 23.51 -6.54 9.27
N THR A 162 22.49 -7.35 8.97
CA THR A 162 22.46 -8.80 9.18
C THR A 162 22.19 -9.53 7.88
N ASN A 163 22.46 -10.83 7.86
CA ASN A 163 21.99 -11.70 6.79
C ASN A 163 20.46 -11.63 6.69
N TYR A 164 19.92 -11.88 5.51
CA TYR A 164 18.48 -11.81 5.29
C TYR A 164 17.98 -12.83 4.26
N LEU A 165 16.69 -13.11 4.34
CA LEU A 165 15.96 -13.90 3.36
C LEU A 165 15.05 -13.01 2.54
N VAL A 166 15.11 -13.16 1.22
CA VAL A 166 14.09 -12.67 0.30
C VAL A 166 13.15 -13.82 0.04
N LEU A 167 11.89 -13.69 0.41
CA LEU A 167 10.84 -14.68 0.16
C LEU A 167 9.89 -14.12 -0.88
N LEU A 168 9.63 -14.89 -1.94
CA LEU A 168 8.74 -14.53 -3.03
C LEU A 168 7.72 -15.64 -3.24
N VAL A 169 6.43 -15.29 -3.23
CA VAL A 169 5.33 -16.24 -3.43
C VAL A 169 4.33 -15.70 -4.44
N HIS A 170 3.63 -16.62 -5.08
CA HIS A 170 2.49 -16.35 -5.94
C HIS A 170 1.24 -16.98 -5.33
N ASP A 171 0.11 -16.27 -5.39
CA ASP A 171 -1.21 -16.81 -5.03
C ASP A 171 -2.26 -16.36 -6.06
N ALA A 172 -3.30 -17.15 -6.21
CA ALA A 172 -4.48 -16.84 -7.00
C ALA A 172 -5.71 -16.93 -6.11
N TYR A 173 -6.49 -15.87 -6.07
CA TYR A 173 -7.68 -15.74 -5.24
C TYR A 173 -8.93 -15.61 -6.10
N ASP A 174 -9.79 -16.61 -6.03
CA ASP A 174 -11.13 -16.53 -6.58
C ASP A 174 -11.96 -15.60 -5.69
N VAL A 175 -12.21 -14.38 -6.17
CA VAL A 175 -12.89 -13.35 -5.39
C VAL A 175 -14.39 -13.66 -5.35
N PRO A 176 -14.99 -13.96 -4.19
CA PRO A 176 -16.41 -14.27 -4.09
C PRO A 176 -17.25 -13.07 -4.54
N TYR A 177 -18.34 -13.36 -5.24
CA TYR A 177 -19.30 -12.31 -5.61
C TYR A 177 -20.08 -11.87 -4.36
N LYS A 178 -20.10 -10.56 -4.07
CA LYS A 178 -20.96 -9.98 -3.04
C LYS A 178 -22.29 -9.59 -3.66
N ALA A 179 -23.34 -10.23 -3.20
CA ALA A 179 -24.70 -9.83 -3.54
C ALA A 179 -25.01 -8.45 -2.94
N LYS A 180 -26.06 -7.77 -3.47
CA LYS A 180 -26.42 -6.42 -2.99
C LYS A 180 -26.89 -6.37 -1.53
N ASP A 181 -27.28 -7.49 -0.96
CA ASP A 181 -27.63 -7.70 0.45
C ASP A 181 -26.42 -7.97 1.36
N GLY A 182 -25.20 -8.04 0.77
CA GLY A 182 -23.95 -8.23 1.51
C GLY A 182 -23.59 -9.68 1.79
N GLU A 183 -24.38 -10.67 1.34
CA GLU A 183 -24.02 -12.07 1.45
C GLU A 183 -23.00 -12.48 0.38
N ASP A 184 -21.99 -13.24 0.82
CA ASP A 184 -21.00 -13.84 -0.10
C ASP A 184 -21.65 -15.06 -0.77
N LEU A 185 -21.79 -15.03 -2.08
CA LEU A 185 -22.21 -16.19 -2.87
C LEU A 185 -20.95 -17.00 -3.22
N GLU A 186 -20.69 -18.05 -2.45
CA GLU A 186 -19.47 -18.89 -2.59
C GLU A 186 -19.37 -19.60 -3.95
N ASP A 187 -20.50 -19.83 -4.64
CA ASP A 187 -20.56 -20.55 -5.92
C ASP A 187 -20.35 -19.65 -7.17
N SER A 188 -20.17 -18.35 -7.02
CA SER A 188 -19.91 -17.44 -8.14
C SER A 188 -18.73 -16.53 -7.86
N SER A 189 -17.61 -16.75 -8.54
CA SER A 189 -16.49 -15.81 -8.50
C SER A 189 -16.74 -14.65 -9.47
N SER A 190 -16.39 -13.43 -9.04
CA SER A 190 -16.46 -12.24 -9.89
C SER A 190 -15.21 -12.06 -10.73
N GLU A 191 -14.05 -12.44 -10.20
CA GLU A 191 -12.73 -12.27 -10.81
C GLU A 191 -11.72 -13.19 -10.10
N VAL A 192 -10.72 -13.66 -10.83
CA VAL A 192 -9.54 -14.31 -10.25
C VAL A 192 -8.46 -13.25 -10.03
N TYR A 193 -8.21 -12.92 -8.77
CA TYR A 193 -7.11 -12.03 -8.40
C TYR A 193 -5.82 -12.81 -8.23
N SER A 194 -4.90 -12.67 -9.17
CA SER A 194 -3.56 -13.29 -9.14
C SER A 194 -2.52 -12.25 -8.75
N TYR A 195 -1.66 -12.58 -7.79
CA TYR A 195 -0.67 -11.65 -7.25
C TYR A 195 0.62 -12.34 -6.82
N ILE A 196 1.66 -11.53 -6.70
CA ILE A 196 2.92 -11.91 -6.04
C ILE A 196 3.06 -11.12 -4.74
N LEU A 197 3.65 -11.77 -3.73
CA LEU A 197 4.03 -11.13 -2.47
C LEU A 197 5.51 -11.40 -2.22
N CYS A 198 6.26 -10.34 -1.96
CA CYS A 198 7.64 -10.40 -1.53
C CYS A 198 7.76 -10.00 -0.06
N SER A 199 8.58 -10.73 0.71
CA SER A 199 8.90 -10.42 2.10
C SER A 199 10.40 -10.50 2.30
N ILE A 200 11.04 -9.46 2.83
CA ILE A 200 12.46 -9.41 3.12
C ILE A 200 12.63 -9.47 4.63
N CYS A 201 13.19 -10.58 5.11
CA CYS A 201 13.21 -10.95 6.51
C CYS A 201 14.66 -11.03 7.00
N PRO A 202 15.08 -10.24 8.02
CA PRO A 202 16.39 -10.40 8.63
C PRO A 202 16.55 -11.76 9.29
N ILE A 203 17.76 -12.27 9.28
CA ILE A 203 18.13 -13.49 9.98
C ILE A 203 18.90 -13.10 11.25
N LYS A 204 18.46 -13.61 12.39
CA LYS A 204 19.06 -13.35 13.69
C LYS A 204 19.60 -14.63 14.28
N GLU A 205 20.80 -14.55 14.81
CA GLU A 205 21.36 -15.65 15.59
C GLU A 205 20.72 -15.66 16.99
N THR A 206 20.24 -16.80 17.43
CA THR A 206 19.78 -16.99 18.82
C THR A 206 20.95 -17.03 19.77
N LYS A 207 20.76 -16.47 20.97
CA LYS A 207 21.80 -16.57 21.99
C LYS A 207 21.88 -18.00 22.52
N PRO A 208 23.10 -18.51 22.83
CA PRO A 208 23.23 -19.76 23.56
C PRO A 208 22.43 -19.71 24.86
N ALA A 209 21.68 -20.73 25.16
CA ALA A 209 20.86 -20.78 26.38
C ALA A 209 20.79 -22.17 26.97
N LEU A 210 20.44 -22.27 28.25
CA LEU A 210 20.12 -23.53 28.89
C LEU A 210 18.59 -23.76 28.74
N SER A 211 18.24 -24.86 28.09
CA SER A 211 16.87 -25.31 27.95
C SER A 211 16.58 -26.42 28.95
N TYR A 212 15.36 -26.50 29.45
CA TYR A 212 14.90 -27.57 30.32
C TYR A 212 13.75 -28.35 29.63
N SER A 213 14.00 -29.65 29.38
CA SER A 213 13.00 -30.55 28.87
C SER A 213 12.16 -31.14 30.02
N VAL A 214 10.90 -30.79 30.10
CA VAL A 214 9.96 -31.33 31.10
C VAL A 214 9.73 -32.82 30.90
N GLN A 215 9.80 -33.32 29.67
CA GLN A 215 9.57 -34.72 29.34
C GLN A 215 10.74 -35.60 29.80
N GLU A 216 11.96 -35.11 29.63
CA GLU A 216 13.18 -35.83 29.99
C GLU A 216 13.68 -35.49 31.38
N ASN A 217 13.10 -34.46 32.00
CA ASN A 217 13.50 -33.91 33.30
C ASN A 217 15.01 -33.57 33.38
N GLN A 218 15.53 -33.00 32.28
CA GLN A 218 16.97 -32.68 32.11
C GLN A 218 17.18 -31.32 31.49
N PHE A 219 18.37 -30.77 31.75
CA PHE A 219 18.85 -29.56 31.09
C PHE A 219 19.61 -29.93 29.83
N HIS A 220 19.35 -29.19 28.76
CA HIS A 220 20.03 -29.30 27.47
C HIS A 220 20.69 -27.98 27.12
N ASN A 221 21.86 -28.06 26.50
CA ASN A 221 22.48 -26.88 25.91
C ASN A 221 21.73 -26.54 24.60
N LEU A 222 21.13 -25.35 24.55
CA LEU A 222 20.61 -24.80 23.32
C LEU A 222 21.74 -24.08 22.58
N SER A 223 22.24 -24.71 21.53
CA SER A 223 23.23 -24.10 20.65
C SER A 223 22.62 -22.90 19.92
N PRO A 224 23.45 -21.91 19.56
CA PRO A 224 22.99 -20.84 18.68
C PRO A 224 22.41 -21.41 17.38
N ASP A 225 21.30 -20.85 16.95
CA ASP A 225 20.65 -21.22 15.68
C ASP A 225 20.23 -19.95 14.95
N TRP A 226 20.01 -20.05 13.65
CA TRP A 226 19.60 -18.95 12.81
C TRP A 226 18.07 -18.91 12.70
N VAL A 227 17.48 -17.82 13.14
CA VAL A 227 16.03 -17.63 13.16
C VAL A 227 15.62 -16.52 12.22
N VAL A 228 14.64 -16.83 11.38
CA VAL A 228 14.03 -15.84 10.49
C VAL A 228 13.16 -14.90 11.31
N ALA A 229 13.53 -13.62 11.33
CA ALA A 229 12.74 -12.58 12.00
C ALA A 229 11.55 -12.10 11.13
N GLN A 230 10.71 -11.29 11.70
CA GLN A 230 9.60 -10.68 10.94
C GLN A 230 10.14 -9.79 9.83
N PRO A 231 9.42 -9.68 8.68
CA PRO A 231 9.86 -8.87 7.57
C PRO A 231 10.07 -7.41 7.99
N GLU A 232 11.10 -6.79 7.48
CA GLU A 232 11.36 -5.36 7.62
C GLU A 232 10.78 -4.56 6.47
N MET A 233 10.77 -5.16 5.27
CA MET A 233 10.18 -4.59 4.07
C MET A 233 9.59 -5.67 3.18
N GLY A 234 8.77 -5.27 2.22
CA GLY A 234 8.18 -6.16 1.25
C GLY A 234 7.08 -5.48 0.45
N PHE A 235 6.42 -6.21 -0.42
CA PHE A 235 5.33 -5.65 -1.22
C PHE A 235 4.36 -6.73 -1.73
N LEU A 236 3.18 -6.28 -2.11
CA LEU A 236 2.17 -7.03 -2.84
C LEU A 236 1.97 -6.37 -4.20
N PHE A 237 1.98 -7.13 -5.28
CA PHE A 237 1.71 -6.66 -6.63
C PHE A 237 0.90 -7.67 -7.44
N PRO A 238 -0.09 -7.21 -8.21
CA PRO A 238 -0.72 -5.89 -8.23
C PRO A 238 -1.56 -5.63 -6.97
N ALA A 239 -1.98 -4.39 -6.76
CA ALA A 239 -2.87 -4.05 -5.66
C ALA A 239 -4.27 -4.66 -5.86
N PHE A 240 -4.97 -4.93 -4.73
CA PHE A 240 -6.33 -5.44 -4.69
C PHE A 240 -7.29 -4.29 -4.36
N ASP A 241 -7.73 -3.56 -5.36
CA ASP A 241 -8.56 -2.38 -5.23
C ASP A 241 -9.96 -2.61 -5.81
N ASP A 242 -11.01 -2.17 -5.10
CA ASP A 242 -12.41 -2.44 -5.43
C ASP A 242 -12.66 -3.94 -5.68
N ARG A 243 -12.00 -4.79 -4.85
CA ARG A 243 -12.01 -6.24 -4.93
C ARG A 243 -11.64 -6.80 -6.32
N SER A 244 -10.74 -6.13 -7.01
CA SER A 244 -10.31 -6.40 -8.37
C SER A 244 -8.81 -6.15 -8.52
N THR A 245 -8.23 -6.65 -9.61
CA THR A 245 -6.81 -6.46 -9.94
C THR A 245 -6.57 -5.02 -10.38
N ASN A 246 -5.73 -4.29 -9.65
CA ASN A 246 -5.27 -2.95 -10.04
C ASN A 246 -3.78 -2.99 -10.44
N LEU A 247 -3.52 -3.05 -11.75
CA LEU A 247 -2.16 -3.12 -12.31
C LEU A 247 -1.37 -1.80 -12.20
N TYR A 248 -2.05 -0.71 -11.86
CA TYR A 248 -1.41 0.60 -11.71
C TYR A 248 -0.84 0.82 -10.31
N ASN A 249 -1.14 -0.07 -9.37
CA ASN A 249 -0.70 0.10 -8.00
C ASN A 249 -0.06 -1.18 -7.43
N ALA A 250 0.89 -0.98 -6.52
CA ALA A 250 1.40 -2.00 -5.62
C ALA A 250 1.21 -1.52 -4.17
N LEU A 251 1.09 -2.46 -3.23
CA LEU A 251 1.08 -2.16 -1.81
C LEU A 251 2.47 -2.49 -1.24
N TYR A 252 3.19 -1.48 -0.83
CA TYR A 252 4.53 -1.59 -0.25
C TYR A 252 4.47 -1.58 1.28
N TYR A 253 5.26 -2.42 1.91
CA TYR A 253 5.38 -2.51 3.36
C TYR A 253 6.76 -2.08 3.83
N SER A 254 6.82 -1.14 4.76
CA SER A 254 7.99 -0.89 5.59
C SER A 254 7.63 -1.00 7.07
N LYS A 255 8.40 -1.75 7.82
CA LYS A 255 8.26 -1.87 9.27
C LYS A 255 8.64 -0.57 9.97
N ASP A 256 9.71 0.08 9.52
CA ASP A 256 10.11 1.39 9.98
C ASP A 256 9.28 2.46 9.26
N VAL A 257 8.63 3.32 10.04
CA VAL A 257 7.81 4.41 9.51
C VAL A 257 8.64 5.65 9.16
N GLN A 258 9.93 5.66 9.52
CA GLN A 258 10.87 6.73 9.23
C GLN A 258 11.72 6.44 7.99
N ASP A 259 11.96 5.15 7.70
CA ASP A 259 12.70 4.70 6.54
C ASP A 259 11.82 3.83 5.63
N VAL A 260 11.52 4.35 4.45
CA VAL A 260 10.76 3.62 3.42
C VAL A 260 11.65 2.82 2.47
N HIS A 261 12.96 2.80 2.70
CA HIS A 261 13.94 2.11 1.83
C HIS A 261 13.82 2.53 0.36
N GLU A 262 14.02 3.83 0.09
CA GLU A 262 13.84 4.46 -1.24
C GLU A 262 14.57 3.70 -2.36
N ALA A 263 15.79 3.21 -2.10
CA ALA A 263 16.57 2.45 -3.08
C ALA A 263 15.84 1.18 -3.57
N LEU A 264 15.11 0.50 -2.68
CA LEU A 264 14.32 -0.67 -3.03
C LEU A 264 13.08 -0.30 -3.86
N ILE A 265 12.42 0.81 -3.50
CA ILE A 265 11.28 1.33 -4.25
C ILE A 265 11.70 1.72 -5.66
N ASP A 266 12.81 2.44 -5.81
CA ASP A 266 13.36 2.83 -7.12
C ASP A 266 13.74 1.59 -7.95
N ALA A 267 14.46 0.63 -7.36
CA ALA A 267 14.93 -0.57 -8.07
C ALA A 267 13.80 -1.46 -8.59
N LEU A 268 12.68 -1.56 -7.85
CA LEU A 268 11.57 -2.47 -8.17
C LEU A 268 10.42 -1.80 -8.91
N PHE A 269 10.18 -0.50 -8.66
CA PHE A 269 9.01 0.20 -9.19
C PHE A 269 9.37 1.40 -10.06
N HIS A 270 10.60 1.89 -9.94
CA HIS A 270 11.08 3.11 -10.62
C HIS A 270 10.12 4.29 -10.47
N THR A 271 9.61 4.47 -9.26
CA THR A 271 8.67 5.53 -8.87
C THR A 271 9.25 6.31 -7.68
N PRO A 272 8.89 7.59 -7.52
CA PRO A 272 9.26 8.32 -6.32
C PRO A 272 8.75 7.61 -5.06
N ALA A 273 9.61 7.51 -4.06
CA ALA A 273 9.20 6.93 -2.78
C ALA A 273 8.16 7.83 -2.09
N PRO A 274 7.08 7.27 -1.52
CA PRO A 274 6.14 8.04 -0.73
C PRO A 274 6.83 8.66 0.49
N MET A 275 6.50 9.91 0.80
CA MET A 275 7.05 10.59 1.97
C MET A 275 6.69 9.81 3.25
N PRO A 276 7.67 9.48 4.13
CA PRO A 276 7.42 8.80 5.39
C PRO A 276 6.42 9.56 6.28
N ALA A 277 5.58 8.84 7.03
CA ALA A 277 4.53 9.44 7.86
C ALA A 277 5.07 10.45 8.89
N GLU A 278 6.21 10.15 9.51
CA GLU A 278 6.85 11.08 10.47
C GLU A 278 7.39 12.33 9.77
N THR A 279 7.89 12.20 8.55
CA THR A 279 8.30 13.32 7.71
C THR A 279 7.10 14.15 7.30
N GLN A 280 5.98 13.53 6.91
CA GLN A 280 4.72 14.23 6.61
C GLN A 280 4.27 15.09 7.81
N LYS A 281 4.31 14.52 9.02
CA LYS A 281 3.96 15.23 10.26
C LYS A 281 4.87 16.41 10.52
N ALA A 282 6.18 16.19 10.46
CA ALA A 282 7.17 17.25 10.72
C ALA A 282 7.08 18.38 9.69
N THR A 283 6.95 18.03 8.40
CA THR A 283 6.80 18.99 7.30
C THR A 283 5.50 19.79 7.45
N PHE A 284 4.37 19.12 7.78
CA PHE A 284 3.11 19.80 7.99
C PHE A 284 3.17 20.80 9.15
N ALA A 285 3.77 20.42 10.27
CA ALA A 285 3.97 21.31 11.40
C ALA A 285 4.87 22.50 11.04
N SER A 286 5.94 22.29 10.26
CA SER A 286 6.82 23.37 9.76
C SER A 286 6.07 24.29 8.81
N VAL A 287 5.31 23.75 7.85
CA VAL A 287 4.49 24.57 6.93
C VAL A 287 3.51 25.46 7.70
N LEU A 288 2.83 24.93 8.71
CA LEU A 288 1.95 25.75 9.56
C LEU A 288 2.71 26.85 10.31
N SER A 289 3.80 26.51 10.99
CA SER A 289 4.55 27.49 11.79
C SER A 289 5.20 28.56 10.93
N ASP A 290 5.77 28.19 9.78
CA ASP A 290 6.51 29.11 8.91
C ASP A 290 5.58 30.06 8.15
N THR A 291 4.36 29.62 7.84
CA THR A 291 3.41 30.43 7.08
C THR A 291 2.54 31.31 7.96
N LEU A 292 2.19 30.86 9.16
CA LEU A 292 1.35 31.58 10.07
C LEU A 292 2.13 32.60 10.95
N GLY A 293 3.45 32.40 11.10
CA GLY A 293 4.30 33.32 11.83
C GLY A 293 3.73 33.70 13.19
N GLU A 294 3.45 35.00 13.40
CA GLU A 294 2.88 35.52 14.65
C GLU A 294 1.41 35.06 14.88
N GLU A 295 0.67 34.72 13.84
CA GLU A 295 -0.69 34.18 13.95
C GLU A 295 -0.68 32.69 14.35
N CYS A 296 0.46 31.98 14.30
CA CYS A 296 0.61 30.60 14.77
C CYS A 296 0.48 30.57 16.30
N SER A 297 -0.74 30.49 16.78
CA SER A 297 -1.04 30.37 18.21
C SER A 297 -1.38 28.91 18.57
N TYR A 298 -1.31 28.60 19.88
CA TYR A 298 -1.74 27.26 20.33
C TYR A 298 -3.19 26.99 19.94
N GLU A 299 -4.05 28.01 20.04
CA GLU A 299 -5.48 27.93 19.71
C GLU A 299 -5.71 27.62 18.23
N VAL A 300 -4.92 28.19 17.32
CA VAL A 300 -5.00 27.90 15.87
C VAL A 300 -4.52 26.49 15.57
N VAL A 301 -3.39 26.08 16.17
CA VAL A 301 -2.88 24.71 16.00
C VAL A 301 -3.86 23.67 16.57
N GLN A 302 -4.47 23.97 17.73
CA GLN A 302 -5.51 23.12 18.32
C GLN A 302 -6.74 23.03 17.40
N ALA A 303 -7.18 24.14 16.83
CA ALA A 303 -8.34 24.13 15.93
C ALA A 303 -8.10 23.29 14.67
N VAL A 304 -6.92 23.37 14.08
CA VAL A 304 -6.53 22.47 12.96
C VAL A 304 -6.51 21.02 13.42
N HIS A 305 -5.95 20.74 14.59
CA HIS A 305 -5.94 19.40 15.19
C HIS A 305 -7.37 18.87 15.38
N ASP A 306 -8.25 19.67 16.01
CA ASP A 306 -9.62 19.26 16.32
C ASP A 306 -10.45 19.05 15.06
N GLN A 307 -10.26 19.89 14.01
CA GLN A 307 -10.89 19.70 12.72
C GLN A 307 -10.48 18.36 12.08
N LEU A 308 -9.17 18.04 12.08
CA LEU A 308 -8.67 16.79 11.51
C LEU A 308 -9.12 15.57 12.33
N CYS A 309 -9.17 15.70 13.66
CA CYS A 309 -9.70 14.64 14.54
C CYS A 309 -11.20 14.43 14.32
N GLY A 310 -11.99 15.50 14.16
CA GLY A 310 -13.41 15.41 13.84
C GLY A 310 -13.66 14.66 12.55
N LEU A 311 -12.90 14.96 11.48
CA LEU A 311 -12.99 14.22 10.22
C LEU A 311 -12.67 12.73 10.39
N MET A 312 -11.70 12.38 11.26
CA MET A 312 -11.37 10.98 11.56
C MET A 312 -12.48 10.28 12.32
N GLU A 313 -13.17 10.95 13.23
CA GLU A 313 -14.31 10.41 13.98
C GLU A 313 -15.52 10.22 13.06
N ASP A 314 -15.89 11.23 12.28
CA ASP A 314 -16.97 11.16 11.30
C ASP A 314 -16.77 10.03 10.30
N HIS A 315 -15.55 9.89 9.77
CA HIS A 315 -15.20 8.78 8.87
C HIS A 315 -15.32 7.40 9.55
N LYS A 316 -14.93 7.31 10.81
CA LYS A 316 -15.08 6.06 11.57
C LYS A 316 -16.55 5.71 11.81
N GLU A 317 -17.41 6.71 12.06
CA GLU A 317 -18.83 6.54 12.27
C GLU A 317 -19.59 6.23 10.96
N SER A 318 -19.19 6.83 9.86
CA SER A 318 -19.79 6.57 8.53
C SER A 318 -19.50 5.16 8.00
N HIS A 319 -18.45 4.49 8.53
CA HIS A 319 -18.01 3.16 8.09
C HIS A 319 -17.67 3.13 6.59
N GLU A 320 -17.31 4.26 6.01
CA GLU A 320 -16.86 4.33 4.62
C GLU A 320 -15.62 3.46 4.42
N PRO A 321 -15.57 2.64 3.35
CA PRO A 321 -14.46 1.73 3.12
C PRO A 321 -13.20 2.43 2.60
N GLU A 322 -13.34 3.55 1.89
CA GLU A 322 -12.25 4.30 1.31
C GLU A 322 -11.39 4.95 2.41
N PRO A 323 -10.05 5.02 2.23
CA PRO A 323 -9.18 5.71 3.18
C PRO A 323 -9.55 7.19 3.30
N LEU A 324 -9.61 7.70 4.53
CA LEU A 324 -9.77 9.12 4.75
C LEU A 324 -8.49 9.85 4.34
N VAL A 325 -8.63 10.79 3.42
CA VAL A 325 -7.55 11.69 3.00
C VAL A 325 -8.03 13.14 3.10
N VAL A 326 -7.11 14.03 3.40
CA VAL A 326 -7.34 15.48 3.52
C VAL A 326 -6.30 16.23 2.69
N GLY A 327 -6.73 17.33 2.11
CA GLY A 327 -5.85 18.23 1.39
C GLY A 327 -5.77 19.60 2.06
N LYS A 328 -5.20 20.57 1.36
CA LYS A 328 -5.07 21.96 1.83
C LYS A 328 -6.41 22.63 2.12
N ARG A 329 -7.53 22.20 1.49
CA ARG A 329 -8.86 22.82 1.67
C ARG A 329 -9.39 22.63 3.08
N GLU A 330 -9.30 21.44 3.63
CA GLU A 330 -9.78 21.07 4.95
C GLU A 330 -9.02 21.87 6.02
N VAL A 331 -7.69 21.99 5.84
CA VAL A 331 -6.84 22.80 6.74
C VAL A 331 -7.16 24.29 6.61
N ARG A 332 -7.31 24.82 5.39
CA ARG A 332 -7.71 26.22 5.16
C ARG A 332 -9.04 26.57 5.84
N GLN A 333 -10.00 25.64 5.81
CA GLN A 333 -11.27 25.84 6.49
C GLN A 333 -11.09 26.04 8.00
N ALA A 334 -10.24 25.24 8.64
CA ALA A 334 -9.92 25.40 10.05
C ALA A 334 -9.22 26.73 10.34
N LEU A 335 -8.26 27.14 9.52
CA LEU A 335 -7.53 28.41 9.64
C LEU A 335 -8.48 29.60 9.49
N SER A 336 -9.35 29.59 8.48
CA SER A 336 -10.33 30.66 8.24
C SER A 336 -11.33 30.80 9.39
N ALA A 337 -11.81 29.69 9.97
CA ALA A 337 -12.73 29.67 11.09
C ALA A 337 -12.11 30.31 12.37
N ASN A 338 -10.78 30.32 12.48
CA ASN A 338 -10.04 30.86 13.61
C ASN A 338 -9.40 32.24 13.34
N GLY A 339 -9.86 32.92 12.29
CA GLY A 339 -9.53 34.32 12.04
C GLY A 339 -8.13 34.56 11.49
N VAL A 340 -7.49 33.52 10.92
CA VAL A 340 -6.20 33.67 10.21
C VAL A 340 -6.42 34.55 8.98
N SER A 341 -5.48 35.47 8.73
CA SER A 341 -5.55 36.40 7.61
C SER A 341 -5.48 35.70 6.26
N GLN A 342 -6.09 36.30 5.22
CA GLN A 342 -6.07 35.76 3.86
C GLN A 342 -4.63 35.60 3.33
N GLU A 343 -3.74 36.54 3.67
CA GLU A 343 -2.33 36.51 3.27
C GLU A 343 -1.63 35.27 3.80
N HIS A 344 -1.81 34.92 5.06
CA HIS A 344 -1.22 33.73 5.67
C HIS A 344 -1.86 32.43 5.15
N MET A 345 -3.16 32.46 4.84
CA MET A 345 -3.82 31.29 4.20
C MET A 345 -3.30 31.03 2.80
N ASP A 346 -3.06 32.07 2.01
CA ASP A 346 -2.50 31.93 0.66
C ASP A 346 -1.03 31.50 0.70
N ALA A 347 -0.26 32.00 1.68
CA ALA A 347 1.11 31.54 1.95
C ALA A 347 1.14 30.07 2.37
N PHE A 348 0.17 29.64 3.20
CA PHE A 348 0.02 28.22 3.58
C PHE A 348 -0.24 27.34 2.36
N GLU A 349 -1.18 27.70 1.49
CA GLU A 349 -1.47 26.92 0.29
C GLU A 349 -0.24 26.80 -0.62
N GLY A 350 0.49 27.90 -0.83
CA GLY A 350 1.71 27.89 -1.64
C GLY A 350 2.80 26.97 -1.08
N LYS A 351 3.06 27.06 0.24
CA LYS A 351 4.04 26.16 0.90
C LYS A 351 3.58 24.73 1.00
N TYR A 352 2.28 24.48 1.16
CA TYR A 352 1.71 23.14 1.13
C TYR A 352 1.94 22.49 -0.24
N ASP A 353 1.69 23.24 -1.32
CA ASP A 353 1.90 22.77 -2.70
C ASP A 353 3.38 22.51 -3.02
N GLU A 354 4.28 23.34 -2.49
CA GLU A 354 5.73 23.13 -2.61
C GLU A 354 6.20 21.88 -1.87
N ALA A 355 5.67 21.64 -0.65
CA ALA A 355 6.12 20.56 0.22
C ALA A 355 5.53 19.20 -0.16
N PHE A 356 4.26 19.15 -0.57
CA PHE A 356 3.51 17.92 -0.78
C PHE A 356 3.02 17.73 -2.23
N GLY A 357 2.96 18.79 -3.01
CA GLY A 357 2.36 18.82 -4.35
C GLY A 357 0.96 19.43 -4.36
N ALA A 358 0.58 20.03 -5.50
CA ALA A 358 -0.65 20.84 -5.63
C ALA A 358 -1.96 20.07 -5.31
N ASP A 359 -1.99 18.78 -5.66
CA ASP A 359 -3.16 17.91 -5.47
C ASP A 359 -2.91 16.83 -4.40
N ALA A 360 -1.94 17.06 -3.51
CA ALA A 360 -1.58 16.09 -2.49
C ALA A 360 -2.75 15.85 -1.53
N GLN A 361 -3.06 14.58 -1.34
CA GLN A 361 -4.05 14.09 -0.39
C GLN A 361 -3.30 13.24 0.65
N LEU A 362 -3.37 13.66 1.91
CA LEU A 362 -2.61 13.04 3.00
C LEU A 362 -3.56 12.39 4.00
N SER A 363 -3.11 11.30 4.63
CA SER A 363 -3.87 10.72 5.74
C SER A 363 -3.82 11.67 6.95
N PRO A 364 -4.95 12.11 7.53
CA PRO A 364 -4.93 13.00 8.69
C PRO A 364 -4.22 12.37 9.91
N ARG A 365 -4.18 11.04 10.00
CA ARG A 365 -3.41 10.30 11.02
C ARG A 365 -1.89 10.48 10.90
N ASN A 366 -1.40 10.91 9.73
CA ASN A 366 0.01 11.23 9.51
C ASN A 366 0.31 12.70 9.80
N LEU A 367 -0.70 13.55 9.92
CA LEU A 367 -0.54 14.98 10.16
C LEU A 367 -0.64 15.34 11.65
N VAL A 368 -1.58 14.72 12.37
CA VAL A 368 -1.82 14.97 13.78
C VAL A 368 -1.91 13.68 14.60
N ASP A 369 -1.54 13.76 15.88
CA ASP A 369 -1.74 12.67 16.84
C ASP A 369 -3.08 12.87 17.55
N PRO A 370 -4.09 12.02 17.37
CA PRO A 370 -5.40 12.19 18.01
C PRO A 370 -5.37 12.29 19.55
N LYS A 371 -4.28 11.83 20.16
CA LYS A 371 -4.12 11.79 21.60
C LYS A 371 -3.37 12.99 22.17
N ARG A 372 -2.77 13.82 21.32
CA ARG A 372 -1.90 14.92 21.74
C ARG A 372 -1.90 16.06 20.75
N VAL A 373 -2.18 17.25 21.21
CA VAL A 373 -1.86 18.49 20.47
C VAL A 373 -0.39 18.80 20.68
N GLU A 374 0.35 18.97 19.59
CA GLU A 374 1.78 19.26 19.63
C GLU A 374 2.03 20.64 18.99
N LEU A 375 2.59 21.55 19.77
CA LEU A 375 3.13 22.80 19.27
C LEU A 375 4.65 22.77 19.41
N LYS A 376 5.34 22.94 18.31
CA LYS A 376 6.80 22.93 18.25
C LYS A 376 7.31 24.30 17.82
N THR A 377 8.20 24.86 18.61
CA THR A 377 9.04 26.02 18.27
C THR A 377 10.49 25.57 18.09
N ALA A 378 11.39 26.48 17.70
CA ALA A 378 12.81 26.16 17.54
C ALA A 378 13.44 25.56 18.80
N ASP A 379 13.04 26.01 19.98
CA ASP A 379 13.67 25.67 21.25
C ASP A 379 12.78 24.83 22.19
N VAL A 380 11.46 24.81 21.97
CA VAL A 380 10.50 24.19 22.90
C VAL A 380 9.46 23.37 22.13
N THR A 381 9.17 22.17 22.63
CA THR A 381 8.03 21.37 22.18
C THR A 381 7.03 21.21 23.32
N ILE A 382 5.80 21.65 23.10
CA ILE A 382 4.69 21.52 24.05
C ILE A 382 3.77 20.41 23.55
N LYS A 383 3.49 19.41 24.39
CA LYS A 383 2.57 18.30 24.12
C LYS A 383 1.47 18.28 25.17
N VAL A 384 0.25 18.47 24.73
CA VAL A 384 -0.92 18.57 25.61
C VAL A 384 -1.96 17.53 25.22
N ASN A 385 -2.62 16.92 26.21
CA ASN A 385 -3.81 16.13 25.95
C ASN A 385 -4.92 17.07 25.46
N PRO A 386 -5.63 16.77 24.36
CA PRO A 386 -6.72 17.61 23.85
C PRO A 386 -7.77 17.98 24.90
N ASP A 387 -8.10 17.05 25.80
CA ASP A 387 -9.06 17.26 26.90
C ASP A 387 -8.56 18.24 27.97
N ARG A 388 -7.27 18.60 27.92
CA ARG A 388 -6.61 19.51 28.90
C ARG A 388 -6.00 20.74 28.23
N SER A 389 -6.64 21.21 27.19
CA SER A 389 -6.27 22.48 26.52
C SER A 389 -6.32 23.70 27.47
N ASP A 390 -7.05 23.57 28.56
CA ASP A 390 -7.11 24.57 29.65
C ASP A 390 -5.75 24.84 30.30
N LEU A 391 -4.78 23.92 30.17
CA LEU A 391 -3.44 24.04 30.76
C LEU A 391 -2.50 24.98 29.99
N VAL A 392 -2.82 25.28 28.73
CA VAL A 392 -1.95 26.09 27.85
C VAL A 392 -2.76 27.27 27.30
N GLN A 393 -2.22 28.48 27.44
CA GLN A 393 -2.82 29.71 26.89
C GLN A 393 -1.73 30.56 26.27
N THR A 394 -2.01 31.08 25.09
CA THR A 394 -1.14 32.07 24.46
C THR A 394 -1.49 33.45 24.97
N ARG A 395 -0.51 34.20 25.45
CA ARG A 395 -0.67 35.61 25.88
C ARG A 395 0.35 36.51 25.22
N VAL A 396 -0.07 37.67 24.81
CA VAL A 396 0.84 38.73 24.32
C VAL A 396 1.03 39.76 25.40
N LEU A 397 2.25 39.91 25.88
CA LEU A 397 2.63 40.91 26.88
C LEU A 397 3.73 41.79 26.28
N ASN A 398 3.47 43.12 26.19
CA ASN A 398 4.42 44.08 25.62
C ASN A 398 4.90 43.74 24.20
N GLY A 399 4.04 43.16 23.36
CA GLY A 399 4.39 42.74 21.99
C GLY A 399 5.16 41.42 21.91
N VAL A 400 5.42 40.75 23.03
CA VAL A 400 6.06 39.42 23.07
C VAL A 400 5.00 38.37 23.36
N LYS A 401 5.01 37.31 22.56
CA LYS A 401 4.11 36.18 22.69
C LYS A 401 4.66 35.18 23.71
N TYR A 402 3.85 34.81 24.67
CA TYR A 402 4.14 33.83 25.71
C TYR A 402 3.13 32.69 25.59
N ILE A 403 3.60 31.46 25.82
CA ILE A 403 2.78 30.25 25.90
C ILE A 403 2.92 29.70 27.31
#